data_5f81557336352f5e1397257c8ef20d80
#
_entry.id   5f81557336352f5e1397257c8ef20d80
#
_cell.length_a   1.000
_cell.length_b   1.000
_cell.length_c   1.000
_cell.angle_alpha   90.00
_cell.angle_beta   90.00
_cell.angle_gamma   90.00
#
_symmetry.space_group_name_H-M   'P 1'
#
loop_
_entity.id
_entity.type
_entity.pdbx_description
1 polymer ?
#
loop_
_entity_poly.entity_id
_entity_poly.type
_entity_poly.pdbx_seq_one_letter_code
_entity_poly.pdbx_strand_id
1 'polypeptide(L)'
;MGVVKLGDVARESRLKWTKSKQDVPIVGLEHLIPDEIRFDAYDINTDNTFSKRFVKGQVLFGRRRAYQRKAAIAEFDGICSGDITVIEAIEGKMVPELLPFIIQTPVFFDYANRGSAGSLSPRVKWEHLADYEFELPPLEEQKILADKLWAAYRLKEAYKKLLDATDEMVKSQFIEMVGDPRNNPKGW
;
A
#
# COMPACT_ATOMS: atom_id res chain seq x y z
N MET A 1 19.87 6.89 -17.51
CA MET A 1 19.41 6.88 -16.11
C MET A 1 20.08 8.02 -15.38
N GLY A 2 19.35 8.77 -14.57
CA GLY A 2 19.89 9.85 -13.73
C GLY A 2 19.48 9.61 -12.29
N VAL A 3 20.35 10.01 -11.35
CA VAL A 3 20.01 10.02 -9.92
C VAL A 3 19.10 11.22 -9.65
N VAL A 4 17.97 10.99 -9.01
CA VAL A 4 16.99 12.02 -8.63
C VAL A 4 16.63 11.88 -7.16
N LYS A 5 16.17 12.95 -6.53
CA LYS A 5 15.52 12.89 -5.22
C LYS A 5 14.03 12.61 -5.39
N LEU A 6 13.44 11.89 -4.45
CA LEU A 6 11.99 11.63 -4.47
C LEU A 6 11.19 12.93 -4.51
N GLY A 7 11.60 13.96 -3.78
CA GLY A 7 10.96 15.27 -3.77
C GLY A 7 11.01 16.04 -5.10
N ASP A 8 11.91 15.67 -6.01
CA ASP A 8 11.98 16.28 -7.35
C ASP A 8 10.92 15.72 -8.30
N VAL A 9 10.44 14.50 -8.04
CA VAL A 9 9.56 13.72 -8.95
C VAL A 9 8.23 13.32 -8.31
N ALA A 10 8.10 13.45 -6.99
CA ALA A 10 6.87 13.22 -6.24
C ALA A 10 6.70 14.27 -5.15
N ARG A 11 5.49 14.39 -4.60
CA ARG A 11 5.19 15.33 -3.52
C ARG A 11 4.18 14.76 -2.52
N GLU A 12 4.16 15.29 -1.30
CA GLU A 12 3.08 15.03 -0.34
C GLU A 12 1.82 15.78 -0.79
N SER A 13 0.72 15.05 -0.95
CA SER A 13 -0.59 15.63 -1.19
C SER A 13 -1.10 16.31 0.09
N ARG A 14 -1.54 17.57 -0.05
CA ARG A 14 -2.09 18.37 1.05
C ARG A 14 -3.61 18.52 0.98
N LEU A 15 -4.26 17.64 0.21
CA LEU A 15 -5.71 17.65 0.09
C LEU A 15 -6.37 17.37 1.44
N LYS A 16 -7.41 18.13 1.74
CA LYS A 16 -8.21 17.96 2.96
C LYS A 16 -9.66 17.68 2.62
N TRP A 17 -10.29 16.89 3.44
CA TRP A 17 -11.72 16.63 3.39
C TRP A 17 -12.45 17.66 4.23
N THR A 18 -13.37 18.41 3.60
CA THR A 18 -14.13 19.51 4.24
C THR A 18 -15.64 19.28 4.22
N LYS A 19 -16.08 18.15 3.64
CA LYS A 19 -17.50 17.79 3.51
C LYS A 19 -17.94 16.82 4.60
N SER A 20 -19.23 16.43 4.58
CA SER A 20 -19.70 15.31 5.39
C SER A 20 -18.85 14.06 5.14
N LYS A 21 -18.59 13.27 6.17
CA LYS A 21 -17.88 12.00 6.10
C LYS A 21 -18.80 10.79 5.94
N GLN A 22 -20.10 11.04 5.77
CA GLN A 22 -21.07 9.98 5.56
C GLN A 22 -20.75 9.21 4.28
N ASP A 23 -20.70 7.89 4.39
CA ASP A 23 -20.41 6.93 3.30
C ASP A 23 -19.06 7.14 2.59
N VAL A 24 -18.13 7.81 3.26
CA VAL A 24 -16.76 8.03 2.76
C VAL A 24 -15.85 6.91 3.25
N PRO A 25 -15.04 6.27 2.38
CA PRO A 25 -14.03 5.31 2.80
C PRO A 25 -13.00 5.94 3.75
N ILE A 26 -12.76 5.27 4.87
CA ILE A 26 -11.86 5.71 5.94
C ILE A 26 -10.70 4.72 6.05
N VAL A 27 -9.47 5.20 5.86
CA VAL A 27 -8.28 4.36 5.87
C VAL A 27 -7.35 4.71 7.02
N GLY A 28 -7.17 3.75 7.92
CA GLY A 28 -6.14 3.76 8.97
C GLY A 28 -4.93 2.91 8.58
N LEU A 29 -3.92 2.87 9.44
CA LEU A 29 -2.73 2.00 9.24
C LEU A 29 -3.09 0.50 9.29
N GLU A 30 -4.16 0.14 9.96
CA GLU A 30 -4.70 -1.23 10.07
C GLU A 30 -5.15 -1.79 8.72
N HIS A 31 -5.60 -0.93 7.81
CA HIS A 31 -6.06 -1.32 6.48
C HIS A 31 -4.92 -1.55 5.49
N LEU A 32 -3.72 -1.03 5.77
CA LEU A 32 -2.54 -1.24 4.94
C LEU A 32 -1.82 -2.51 5.37
N ILE A 33 -1.68 -3.45 4.43
CA ILE A 33 -1.01 -4.73 4.65
C ILE A 33 0.50 -4.56 4.40
N PRO A 34 1.38 -5.05 5.29
CA PRO A 34 2.83 -5.03 5.06
C PRO A 34 3.21 -5.71 3.75
N ASP A 35 4.14 -5.10 3.00
CA ASP A 35 4.68 -5.62 1.74
C ASP A 35 3.67 -5.84 0.59
N GLU A 36 2.43 -5.33 0.73
CA GLU A 36 1.42 -5.37 -0.34
C GLU A 36 1.25 -3.98 -0.99
N ILE A 37 1.23 -3.97 -2.33
CA ILE A 37 1.11 -2.73 -3.12
C ILE A 37 -0.34 -2.24 -3.19
N ARG A 38 -1.32 -3.12 -3.04
CA ARG A 38 -2.76 -2.83 -3.07
C ARG A 38 -3.40 -3.09 -1.72
N PHE A 39 -4.50 -2.43 -1.49
CA PHE A 39 -5.40 -2.68 -0.36
C PHE A 39 -6.85 -2.43 -0.82
N ASP A 40 -7.78 -3.11 -0.19
CA ASP A 40 -9.22 -3.01 -0.44
C ASP A 40 -10.02 -2.78 0.85
N ALA A 41 -9.38 -2.96 2.00
CA ALA A 41 -10.00 -2.78 3.29
C ALA A 41 -10.13 -1.29 3.66
N TYR A 42 -11.28 -0.90 4.19
CA TYR A 42 -11.56 0.43 4.73
C TYR A 42 -12.77 0.36 5.68
N ASP A 43 -12.90 1.34 6.54
CA ASP A 43 -14.12 1.54 7.34
C ASP A 43 -15.06 2.53 6.67
N ILE A 44 -16.35 2.50 7.04
CA ILE A 44 -17.37 3.48 6.66
C ILE A 44 -18.12 3.90 7.92
N ASN A 45 -18.42 5.20 8.04
CA ASN A 45 -19.24 5.75 9.12
C ASN A 45 -18.72 5.48 10.54
N THR A 46 -17.43 5.21 10.68
CA THR A 46 -16.75 5.10 11.99
C THR A 46 -16.36 6.48 12.50
N ASP A 47 -16.51 6.71 13.80
CA ASP A 47 -16.05 7.94 14.45
C ASP A 47 -14.55 8.12 14.28
N ASN A 48 -14.15 9.22 13.67
CA ASN A 48 -12.74 9.53 13.44
C ASN A 48 -12.51 11.05 13.35
N THR A 49 -11.27 11.45 13.60
CA THR A 49 -10.80 12.84 13.47
C THR A 49 -10.03 13.07 12.16
N PHE A 50 -10.04 12.10 11.23
CA PHE A 50 -9.25 12.16 10.00
C PHE A 50 -9.77 13.26 9.07
N SER A 51 -8.85 14.01 8.50
CA SER A 51 -9.16 15.10 7.56
C SER A 51 -8.29 15.09 6.31
N LYS A 52 -7.27 14.22 6.25
CA LYS A 52 -6.48 14.05 5.02
C LYS A 52 -7.33 13.35 3.97
N ARG A 53 -7.45 13.98 2.80
CA ARG A 53 -8.08 13.36 1.63
C ARG A 53 -7.02 12.69 0.78
N PHE A 54 -7.33 11.52 0.27
CA PHE A 54 -6.61 10.89 -0.82
C PHE A 54 -7.54 10.62 -2.00
N VAL A 55 -6.96 10.48 -3.17
CA VAL A 55 -7.66 10.12 -4.40
C VAL A 55 -7.02 8.91 -5.05
N LYS A 56 -7.78 8.22 -5.89
CA LYS A 56 -7.29 7.08 -6.67
C LYS A 56 -5.98 7.40 -7.38
N GLY A 57 -5.03 6.46 -7.36
CA GLY A 57 -3.70 6.60 -7.97
C GLY A 57 -2.63 7.18 -7.04
N GLN A 58 -2.99 7.75 -5.89
CA GLN A 58 -2.02 8.20 -4.90
C GLN A 58 -1.52 7.04 -4.04
N VAL A 59 -0.29 7.16 -3.53
CA VAL A 59 0.31 6.16 -2.62
C VAL A 59 0.09 6.60 -1.18
N LEU A 60 -0.47 5.71 -0.39
CA LEU A 60 -0.65 5.85 1.06
C LEU A 60 0.54 5.21 1.76
N PHE A 61 1.41 6.01 2.36
CA PHE A 61 2.60 5.55 3.07
C PHE A 61 2.41 5.68 4.59
N GLY A 62 2.53 4.57 5.31
CA GLY A 62 2.46 4.52 6.77
C GLY A 62 3.69 5.17 7.39
N ARG A 63 3.59 6.48 7.77
CA ARG A 63 4.71 7.24 8.34
C ARG A 63 5.04 6.87 9.79
N ARG A 64 4.08 6.29 10.53
CA ARG A 64 4.26 5.80 11.88
C ARG A 64 4.74 4.36 11.84
N ARG A 65 5.85 4.07 12.54
CA ARG A 65 6.46 2.73 12.56
C ARG A 65 6.75 2.22 11.15
N ALA A 66 7.50 3.01 10.37
CA ALA A 66 7.82 2.68 8.98
C ALA A 66 8.46 1.29 8.80
N TYR A 67 9.06 0.72 9.86
CA TYR A 67 9.56 -0.65 9.86
C TYR A 67 8.48 -1.72 9.62
N GLN A 68 7.21 -1.39 9.76
CA GLN A 68 6.10 -2.30 9.42
C GLN A 68 5.86 -2.41 7.90
N ARG A 69 6.55 -1.60 7.08
CA ARG A 69 6.54 -1.64 5.62
C ARG A 69 5.14 -1.54 5.00
N LYS A 70 4.32 -0.65 5.56
CA LYS A 70 2.96 -0.40 5.12
C LYS A 70 2.92 0.75 4.13
N ALA A 71 2.78 0.44 2.85
CA ALA A 71 2.51 1.42 1.80
C ALA A 71 1.73 0.77 0.66
N ALA A 72 0.71 1.46 0.13
CA ALA A 72 -0.09 0.90 -0.95
C ALA A 72 -0.67 2.00 -1.84
N ILE A 73 -0.98 1.67 -3.09
CA ILE A 73 -1.68 2.56 -4.01
C ILE A 73 -3.18 2.55 -3.71
N ALA A 74 -3.80 3.72 -3.71
CA ALA A 74 -5.24 3.86 -3.56
C ALA A 74 -5.97 3.54 -4.88
N GLU A 75 -6.96 2.65 -4.83
CA GLU A 75 -7.82 2.32 -5.97
C GLU A 75 -9.17 3.04 -5.92
N PHE A 76 -9.42 3.82 -4.87
CA PHE A 76 -10.61 4.61 -4.61
C PHE A 76 -10.26 5.93 -3.92
N ASP A 77 -11.22 6.84 -3.83
CA ASP A 77 -11.10 8.10 -3.09
C ASP A 77 -11.55 7.91 -1.64
N GLY A 78 -10.94 8.65 -0.71
CA GLY A 78 -11.33 8.58 0.69
C GLY A 78 -10.58 9.55 1.59
N ILE A 79 -10.68 9.29 2.90
CA ILE A 79 -9.93 10.00 3.94
C ILE A 79 -9.03 9.03 4.68
N CYS A 80 -7.91 9.53 5.18
CA CYS A 80 -6.96 8.68 5.89
C CYS A 80 -6.42 9.31 7.18
N SER A 81 -5.85 8.45 8.01
CA SER A 81 -5.19 8.81 9.26
C SER A 81 -4.06 9.82 9.07
N GLY A 82 -3.85 10.69 10.06
CA GLY A 82 -2.68 11.56 10.14
C GLY A 82 -1.34 10.80 10.20
N ASP A 83 -1.35 9.51 10.53
CA ASP A 83 -0.19 8.62 10.52
C ASP A 83 0.12 8.04 9.13
N ILE A 84 -0.62 8.47 8.11
CA ILE A 84 -0.40 8.15 6.69
C ILE A 84 0.08 9.42 5.98
N THR A 85 1.15 9.31 5.20
CA THR A 85 1.57 10.31 4.21
C THR A 85 1.00 9.92 2.87
N VAL A 86 0.24 10.83 2.25
CA VAL A 86 -0.31 10.64 0.90
C VAL A 86 0.69 11.20 -0.09
N ILE A 87 1.19 10.37 -1.00
CA ILE A 87 2.24 10.73 -1.96
C ILE A 87 1.70 10.62 -3.37
N GLU A 88 1.97 11.63 -4.18
CA GLU A 88 1.59 11.67 -5.59
C GLU A 88 2.78 11.97 -6.49
N ALA A 89 2.83 11.36 -7.66
CA ALA A 89 3.82 11.67 -8.68
C ALA A 89 3.60 13.07 -9.25
N ILE A 90 4.70 13.76 -9.60
CA ILE A 90 4.64 15.04 -10.30
C ILE A 90 4.51 14.77 -11.80
N GLU A 91 3.45 15.30 -12.40
CA GLU A 91 3.18 15.16 -13.82
C GLU A 91 4.38 15.63 -14.67
N GLY A 92 4.70 14.86 -15.71
CA GLY A 92 5.83 15.13 -16.60
C GLY A 92 7.21 14.78 -16.03
N LYS A 93 7.30 14.38 -14.75
CA LYS A 93 8.56 13.98 -14.11
C LYS A 93 8.62 12.49 -13.77
N MET A 94 7.48 11.92 -13.39
CA MET A 94 7.39 10.52 -12.98
C MET A 94 6.06 9.92 -13.43
N VAL A 95 6.11 8.68 -13.91
CA VAL A 95 4.92 7.87 -14.21
C VAL A 95 4.28 7.44 -12.89
N PRO A 96 3.00 7.81 -12.61
CA PRO A 96 2.35 7.51 -11.33
C PRO A 96 2.34 6.02 -10.98
N GLU A 97 2.18 5.17 -11.97
CA GLU A 97 2.12 3.72 -11.82
C GLU A 97 3.46 3.09 -11.37
N LEU A 98 4.58 3.82 -11.53
CA LEU A 98 5.90 3.37 -11.06
C LEU A 98 6.15 3.69 -9.59
N LEU A 99 5.55 4.77 -9.08
CA LEU A 99 5.77 5.27 -7.72
C LEU A 99 5.56 4.22 -6.61
N PRO A 100 4.49 3.41 -6.61
CA PRO A 100 4.27 2.41 -5.56
C PRO A 100 5.38 1.35 -5.50
N PHE A 101 5.97 0.98 -6.63
CA PHE A 101 7.07 0.00 -6.67
C PHE A 101 8.36 0.56 -6.09
N ILE A 102 8.66 1.85 -6.30
CA ILE A 102 9.81 2.51 -5.68
C ILE A 102 9.66 2.57 -4.16
N ILE A 103 8.49 2.98 -3.69
CA ILE A 103 8.19 3.11 -2.26
C ILE A 103 8.16 1.74 -1.56
N GLN A 104 7.76 0.67 -2.25
CA GLN A 104 7.73 -0.69 -1.69
C GLN A 104 9.10 -1.39 -1.65
N THR A 105 10.17 -0.73 -2.10
CA THR A 105 11.49 -1.35 -2.01
C THR A 105 12.00 -1.45 -0.57
N PRO A 106 12.70 -2.54 -0.20
CA PRO A 106 13.36 -2.66 1.11
C PRO A 106 14.30 -1.48 1.39
N VAL A 107 15.04 -1.03 0.38
CA VAL A 107 15.99 0.08 0.50
C VAL A 107 15.29 1.38 0.88
N PHE A 108 14.12 1.67 0.30
CA PHE A 108 13.32 2.84 0.67
C PHE A 108 12.83 2.77 2.11
N PHE A 109 12.31 1.63 2.56
CA PHE A 109 11.86 1.47 3.95
C PHE A 109 13.02 1.55 4.95
N ASP A 110 14.19 1.00 4.62
CA ASP A 110 15.39 1.14 5.45
C ASP A 110 15.83 2.61 5.57
N TYR A 111 15.76 3.36 4.48
CA TYR A 111 16.01 4.80 4.48
C TYR A 111 14.98 5.55 5.33
N ALA A 112 13.68 5.28 5.15
CA ALA A 112 12.60 5.87 5.91
C ALA A 112 12.74 5.60 7.43
N ASN A 113 13.13 4.39 7.80
CA ASN A 113 13.36 4.01 9.20
C ASN A 113 14.47 4.81 9.83
N ARG A 114 15.59 5.06 9.13
CA ARG A 114 16.70 5.87 9.63
C ARG A 114 16.31 7.32 9.93
N GLY A 115 15.34 7.87 9.20
CA GLY A 115 14.79 9.21 9.43
C GLY A 115 13.61 9.27 10.40
N SER A 116 13.22 8.14 10.98
CA SER A 116 12.12 8.09 11.94
C SER A 116 12.54 8.63 13.32
N ALA A 117 11.72 9.49 13.92
CA ALA A 117 11.95 10.08 15.23
C ALA A 117 10.81 9.74 16.21
N GLY A 118 11.17 9.54 17.48
CA GLY A 118 10.25 9.20 18.57
C GLY A 118 10.53 7.81 19.16
N SER A 119 10.53 7.69 20.49
CA SER A 119 10.93 6.45 21.18
C SER A 119 9.88 5.33 21.11
N LEU A 120 8.61 5.63 21.41
CA LEU A 120 7.53 4.62 21.46
C LEU A 120 6.78 4.45 20.14
N SER A 121 6.71 5.48 19.34
CA SER A 121 5.98 5.51 18.09
C SER A 121 6.70 6.39 17.06
N PRO A 122 7.86 5.93 16.55
CA PRO A 122 8.65 6.72 15.63
C PRO A 122 7.85 7.04 14.37
N ARG A 123 7.99 8.30 13.91
CA ARG A 123 7.37 8.80 12.69
C ARG A 123 8.42 9.42 11.79
N VAL A 124 8.35 9.10 10.52
CA VAL A 124 9.16 9.78 9.50
C VAL A 124 8.40 10.98 8.95
N LYS A 125 9.11 12.06 8.67
CA LYS A 125 8.57 13.27 8.03
C LYS A 125 8.74 13.19 6.52
N TRP A 126 7.86 13.90 5.80
CA TRP A 126 7.95 13.99 4.34
C TRP A 126 9.29 14.55 3.87
N GLU A 127 9.82 15.55 4.54
CA GLU A 127 11.08 16.19 4.18
C GLU A 127 12.24 15.17 4.12
N HIS A 128 12.26 14.21 5.05
CA HIS A 128 13.23 13.13 5.01
C HIS A 128 12.99 12.18 3.83
N LEU A 129 11.73 11.79 3.58
CA LEU A 129 11.40 10.92 2.43
C LEU A 129 11.73 11.59 1.09
N ALA A 130 11.50 12.91 1.00
CA ALA A 130 11.78 13.71 -0.19
C ALA A 130 13.27 13.73 -0.57
N ASP A 131 14.17 13.57 0.39
CA ASP A 131 15.62 13.52 0.17
C ASP A 131 16.14 12.12 -0.26
N TYR A 132 15.25 11.12 -0.37
CA TYR A 132 15.65 9.79 -0.84
C TYR A 132 16.11 9.84 -2.30
N GLU A 133 17.34 9.40 -2.54
CA GLU A 133 17.97 9.38 -3.86
C GLU A 133 17.87 7.99 -4.49
N PHE A 134 17.51 7.94 -5.76
CA PHE A 134 17.44 6.72 -6.56
C PHE A 134 17.64 7.00 -8.05
N GLU A 135 17.97 5.96 -8.81
CA GLU A 135 18.07 6.06 -10.26
C GLU A 135 16.68 6.02 -10.90
N LEU A 136 16.39 6.98 -11.76
CA LEU A 136 15.15 7.07 -12.50
C LEU A 136 15.44 7.13 -14.01
N PRO A 137 14.85 6.23 -14.82
CA PRO A 137 14.99 6.30 -16.26
C PRO A 137 14.11 7.39 -16.88
N PRO A 138 14.29 7.74 -18.17
CA PRO A 138 13.40 8.62 -18.91
C PRO A 138 11.94 8.13 -18.92
N LEU A 139 10.97 9.05 -19.08
CA LEU A 139 9.53 8.75 -18.94
C LEU A 139 9.04 7.58 -19.80
N GLU A 140 9.56 7.42 -21.02
CA GLU A 140 9.16 6.30 -21.89
C GLU A 140 9.62 4.94 -21.33
N GLU A 141 10.82 4.90 -20.78
CA GLU A 141 11.31 3.68 -20.10
C GLU A 141 10.58 3.43 -18.78
N GLN A 142 10.19 4.49 -18.05
CA GLN A 142 9.37 4.36 -16.83
C GLN A 142 8.03 3.68 -17.13
N LYS A 143 7.35 4.03 -18.23
CA LYS A 143 6.10 3.39 -18.65
C LYS A 143 6.29 1.90 -18.90
N ILE A 144 7.30 1.56 -19.69
CA ILE A 144 7.62 0.15 -19.99
C ILE A 144 7.94 -0.63 -18.71
N LEU A 145 8.68 -0.01 -17.80
CA LEU A 145 9.02 -0.62 -16.51
C LEU A 145 7.78 -0.81 -15.63
N ALA A 146 6.94 0.21 -15.52
CA ALA A 146 5.69 0.15 -14.77
C ALA A 146 4.78 -0.96 -15.31
N ASP A 147 4.58 -1.04 -16.64
CA ASP A 147 3.75 -2.08 -17.27
C ASP A 147 4.25 -3.49 -16.95
N LYS A 148 5.57 -3.71 -17.01
CA LYS A 148 6.18 -5.00 -16.67
C LYS A 148 6.00 -5.34 -15.19
N LEU A 149 6.22 -4.38 -14.30
CA LEU A 149 6.06 -4.57 -12.85
C LEU A 149 4.61 -4.86 -12.49
N TRP A 150 3.65 -4.15 -13.07
CA TRP A 150 2.23 -4.42 -12.87
C TRP A 150 1.81 -5.76 -13.45
N ALA A 151 2.36 -6.18 -14.58
CA ALA A 151 2.11 -7.51 -15.13
C ALA A 151 2.62 -8.61 -14.19
N ALA A 152 3.83 -8.47 -13.66
CA ALA A 152 4.39 -9.38 -12.69
C ALA A 152 3.59 -9.41 -11.36
N TYR A 153 3.13 -8.23 -10.89
CA TYR A 153 2.28 -8.15 -9.71
C TYR A 153 0.94 -8.87 -9.91
N ARG A 154 0.27 -8.64 -11.04
CA ARG A 154 -0.97 -9.37 -11.37
C ARG A 154 -0.77 -10.88 -11.45
N LEU A 155 0.36 -11.33 -11.96
CA LEU A 155 0.70 -12.75 -12.00
C LEU A 155 0.91 -13.31 -10.57
N LYS A 156 1.64 -12.61 -9.71
CA LYS A 156 1.79 -12.94 -8.27
C LYS A 156 0.42 -13.12 -7.60
N GLU A 157 -0.49 -12.15 -7.80
CA GLU A 157 -1.84 -12.19 -7.24
C GLU A 157 -2.68 -13.36 -7.77
N ALA A 158 -2.56 -13.69 -9.05
CA ALA A 158 -3.23 -14.84 -9.64
C ALA A 158 -2.74 -16.16 -9.03
N TYR A 159 -1.43 -16.31 -8.84
CA TYR A 159 -0.86 -17.50 -8.17
C TYR A 159 -1.27 -17.58 -6.70
N LYS A 160 -1.32 -16.46 -5.97
CA LYS A 160 -1.80 -16.44 -4.59
C LYS A 160 -3.25 -16.95 -4.50
N LYS A 161 -4.15 -16.44 -5.35
CA LYS A 161 -5.53 -16.93 -5.43
C LYS A 161 -5.63 -18.43 -5.78
N LEU A 162 -4.76 -18.89 -6.68
CA LEU A 162 -4.73 -20.32 -7.05
C LEU A 162 -4.28 -21.20 -5.86
N LEU A 163 -3.29 -20.75 -5.09
CA LEU A 163 -2.86 -21.47 -3.87
C LEU A 163 -4.00 -21.53 -2.84
N ASP A 164 -4.64 -20.40 -2.56
CA ASP A 164 -5.77 -20.33 -1.62
C ASP A 164 -6.92 -21.26 -2.07
N ALA A 165 -7.26 -21.25 -3.36
CA ALA A 165 -8.29 -22.15 -3.92
C ALA A 165 -7.90 -23.62 -3.83
N THR A 166 -6.61 -23.94 -4.02
CA THR A 166 -6.09 -25.32 -3.91
C THR A 166 -6.16 -25.81 -2.46
N ASP A 167 -5.80 -24.95 -1.50
CA ASP A 167 -5.89 -25.27 -0.08
C ASP A 167 -7.34 -25.53 0.36
N GLU A 168 -8.28 -24.70 -0.11
CA GLU A 168 -9.70 -24.90 0.16
C GLU A 168 -10.25 -26.18 -0.49
N MET A 169 -9.80 -26.52 -1.69
CA MET A 169 -10.16 -27.77 -2.35
C MET A 169 -9.67 -28.98 -1.56
N VAL A 170 -8.41 -28.97 -1.12
CA VAL A 170 -7.82 -30.06 -0.31
C VAL A 170 -8.59 -30.23 1.00
N LYS A 171 -8.90 -29.14 1.71
CA LYS A 171 -9.70 -29.17 2.93
C LYS A 171 -11.10 -29.73 2.68
N SER A 172 -11.76 -29.29 1.61
CA SER A 172 -13.09 -29.76 1.25
C SER A 172 -13.10 -31.27 0.95
N GLN A 173 -12.17 -31.74 0.14
CA GLN A 173 -12.05 -33.17 -0.17
C GLN A 173 -11.72 -34.01 1.06
N PHE A 174 -10.86 -33.52 1.96
CA PHE A 174 -10.57 -34.20 3.21
C PHE A 174 -11.83 -34.35 4.07
N ILE A 175 -12.63 -33.29 4.22
CA ILE A 175 -13.90 -33.32 4.97
C ILE A 175 -14.91 -34.28 4.31
N GLU A 176 -14.97 -34.31 2.98
CA GLU A 176 -15.85 -35.23 2.25
C GLU A 176 -15.46 -36.71 2.48
N MET A 177 -14.17 -37.00 2.46
CA MET A 177 -13.65 -38.36 2.61
C MET A 177 -13.73 -38.87 4.06
N VAL A 178 -13.35 -38.04 5.02
CA VAL A 178 -13.19 -38.43 6.43
C VAL A 178 -14.42 -38.05 7.27
N GLY A 179 -15.17 -37.04 6.87
CA GLY A 179 -16.23 -36.40 7.64
C GLY A 179 -15.73 -35.19 8.42
N ASP A 180 -16.64 -34.30 8.81
CA ASP A 180 -16.27 -33.13 9.64
C ASP A 180 -15.96 -33.62 11.07
N PRO A 181 -14.73 -33.43 11.58
CA PRO A 181 -14.31 -33.89 12.90
C PRO A 181 -15.13 -33.26 14.03
N ARG A 182 -15.79 -32.13 13.83
CA ARG A 182 -16.65 -31.49 14.82
C ARG A 182 -17.96 -32.26 15.06
N ASN A 183 -18.48 -32.91 14.03
CA ASN A 183 -19.76 -33.64 14.09
C ASN A 183 -19.53 -35.16 14.08
N ASN A 184 -18.33 -35.63 13.83
CA ASN A 184 -17.90 -37.02 13.71
C ASN A 184 -18.97 -37.96 13.05
N PRO A 185 -19.48 -37.62 11.85
CA PRO A 185 -20.63 -38.34 11.25
C PRO A 185 -20.30 -39.78 10.87
N LYS A 186 -19.00 -40.13 10.78
CA LYS A 186 -18.53 -41.48 10.42
C LYS A 186 -18.04 -42.30 11.62
N GLY A 187 -18.09 -41.74 12.85
CA GLY A 187 -17.82 -42.47 14.11
C GLY A 187 -16.37 -42.95 14.28
N TRP A 188 -15.37 -42.18 13.79
CA TRP A 188 -13.94 -42.47 13.95
C TRP A 188 -13.49 -42.38 15.41
#